data_07d3f9335c8b3ee213b989c70c9bee18
#
_entry.id   07d3f9335c8b3ee213b989c70c9bee18
#
_cell.length_a   1.000
_cell.length_b   1.000
_cell.length_c   1.000
_cell.angle_alpha   90.00
_cell.angle_beta   90.00
_cell.angle_gamma   90.00
#
_symmetry.space_group_name_H-M   'P 1'
#
loop_
_entity.id
_entity.type
_entity.pdbx_description
1 polymer ?
#
loop_
_entity_poly.entity_id
_entity_poly.type
_entity_poly.pdbx_seq_one_letter_code
_entity_poly.pdbx_strand_id
1 'polypeptide(L)'
;RPWYAVGQSTGAAILMDSILHHGLMESHALDGIALLAPLVRILRHYRSRMAYLLSGWFVDGTPRLYAESSHDREFLDFLRHEDELQSSRIPRSWIGAMFDYGRRFAAAAPNPAPLTVIQGTGDDTVDWKFNLPAIRGKFPAAKEVLVPGARHHLVNESPEFRDPVFRALADSLSGSM
;
A
#
# COMPACT_ATOMS: atom_id res chain seq x y z
N ARG A 1 0.51 17.75 -20.94
CA ARG A 1 -0.52 17.17 -20.05
C ARG A 1 0.18 16.71 -18.76
N PRO A 2 -0.39 16.94 -17.58
CA PRO A 2 0.21 16.50 -16.34
C PRO A 2 0.24 14.97 -16.23
N TRP A 3 1.27 14.46 -15.55
CA TRP A 3 1.45 13.04 -15.28
C TRP A 3 1.35 12.76 -13.78
N TYR A 4 0.54 11.82 -13.40
CA TYR A 4 0.32 11.44 -12.01
C TYR A 4 0.61 9.95 -11.81
N ALA A 5 1.17 9.61 -10.66
CA ALA A 5 1.36 8.22 -10.25
C ALA A 5 0.48 7.92 -9.02
N VAL A 6 -0.32 6.86 -9.11
CA VAL A 6 -1.16 6.39 -8.01
C VAL A 6 -0.83 4.93 -7.74
N GLY A 7 -0.53 4.61 -6.49
CA GLY A 7 -0.24 3.24 -6.08
C GLY A 7 -1.04 2.84 -4.84
N GLN A 8 -1.65 1.64 -4.88
CA GLN A 8 -2.33 1.08 -3.71
C GLN A 8 -1.54 -0.10 -3.15
N SER A 9 -1.44 -0.20 -1.82
CA SER A 9 -0.82 -1.31 -1.11
C SER A 9 0.60 -1.61 -1.60
N THR A 10 0.82 -2.75 -2.26
CA THR A 10 2.09 -3.12 -2.90
C THR A 10 2.48 -2.12 -4.00
N GLY A 11 1.52 -1.58 -4.76
CA GLY A 11 1.79 -0.52 -5.75
C GLY A 11 2.36 0.74 -5.12
N ALA A 12 1.86 1.12 -3.94
CA ALA A 12 2.43 2.23 -3.16
C ALA A 12 3.85 1.92 -2.67
N ALA A 13 4.12 0.67 -2.25
CA ALA A 13 5.47 0.24 -1.88
C ALA A 13 6.46 0.35 -3.05
N ILE A 14 6.03 -0.05 -4.26
CA ILE A 14 6.84 0.07 -5.49
C ILE A 14 7.14 1.53 -5.81
N LEU A 15 6.16 2.43 -5.70
CA LEU A 15 6.38 3.87 -5.90
C LEU A 15 7.38 4.43 -4.88
N MET A 16 7.21 4.13 -3.60
CA MET A 16 8.13 4.56 -2.56
C MET A 16 9.55 4.02 -2.78
N ASP A 17 9.70 2.74 -3.12
CA ASP A 17 11.00 2.12 -3.41
C ASP A 17 11.66 2.79 -4.64
N SER A 18 10.87 3.06 -5.68
CA SER A 18 11.35 3.75 -6.89
C SER A 18 11.82 5.18 -6.62
N ILE A 19 11.15 5.91 -5.73
CA ILE A 19 11.57 7.25 -5.33
C ILE A 19 12.85 7.19 -4.49
N LEU A 20 12.92 6.26 -3.52
CA LEU A 20 14.01 6.19 -2.56
C LEU A 20 15.31 5.62 -3.15
N HIS A 21 15.22 4.73 -4.16
CA HIS A 21 16.36 3.94 -4.62
C HIS A 21 16.61 3.98 -6.13
N HIS A 22 15.65 4.44 -6.93
CA HIS A 22 15.73 4.33 -8.39
C HIS A 22 15.56 5.66 -9.14
N GLY A 23 15.59 6.79 -8.43
CA GLY A 23 15.56 8.11 -9.05
C GLY A 23 14.28 8.40 -9.84
N LEU A 24 13.12 7.93 -9.36
CA LEU A 24 11.85 8.12 -10.07
C LEU A 24 11.54 9.62 -10.30
N MET A 25 11.82 10.45 -9.31
CA MET A 25 11.54 11.90 -9.39
C MET A 25 12.51 12.65 -10.31
N GLU A 26 13.73 12.14 -10.44
CA GLU A 26 14.76 12.70 -11.30
C GLU A 26 14.60 12.30 -12.77
N SER A 27 14.07 11.08 -12.98
CA SER A 27 13.95 10.50 -14.33
C SER A 27 12.60 10.80 -15.01
N HIS A 28 11.59 11.17 -14.25
CA HIS A 28 10.21 11.41 -14.74
C HIS A 28 9.63 12.68 -14.12
N ALA A 29 9.09 13.54 -14.98
CA ALA A 29 8.35 14.73 -14.53
C ALA A 29 6.94 14.30 -14.08
N LEU A 30 6.81 13.90 -12.82
CA LEU A 30 5.51 13.62 -12.21
C LEU A 30 4.98 14.86 -11.52
N ASP A 31 3.76 15.24 -11.83
CA ASP A 31 3.07 16.40 -11.27
C ASP A 31 2.42 16.09 -9.92
N GLY A 32 2.25 14.79 -9.58
CA GLY A 32 1.77 14.38 -8.28
C GLY A 32 1.83 12.88 -8.07
N ILE A 33 1.94 12.49 -6.79
CA ILE A 33 1.99 11.09 -6.36
C ILE A 33 1.00 10.87 -5.23
N ALA A 34 0.13 9.86 -5.38
CA ALA A 34 -0.78 9.44 -4.34
C ALA A 34 -0.58 7.98 -3.97
N LEU A 35 -0.50 7.72 -2.67
CA LEU A 35 -0.32 6.39 -2.09
C LEU A 35 -1.58 6.01 -1.31
N LEU A 36 -2.23 4.93 -1.72
CA LEU A 36 -3.46 4.43 -1.12
C LEU A 36 -3.16 3.19 -0.26
N ALA A 37 -3.51 3.23 1.03
CA ALA A 37 -3.26 2.15 1.98
C ALA A 37 -1.84 1.55 1.84
N PRO A 38 -0.77 2.37 1.95
CA PRO A 38 0.57 2.00 1.54
C PRO A 38 1.16 0.88 2.40
N LEU A 39 1.78 -0.09 1.73
CA LEU A 39 2.47 -1.19 2.40
C LEU A 39 3.90 -0.76 2.76
N VAL A 40 4.21 -0.73 4.06
CA VAL A 40 5.59 -0.80 4.59
C VAL A 40 5.76 -2.11 5.35
N ARG A 41 4.78 -2.44 6.20
CA ARG A 41 4.66 -3.76 6.80
C ARG A 41 3.18 -4.15 6.97
N ILE A 42 2.92 -5.46 6.92
CA ILE A 42 1.58 -6.03 7.15
C ILE A 42 1.22 -6.04 8.63
N LEU A 43 -0.07 -6.06 8.93
CA LEU A 43 -0.55 -6.37 10.27
C LEU A 43 -0.01 -7.75 10.70
N ARG A 44 0.29 -7.92 11.99
CA ARG A 44 0.91 -9.14 12.54
C ARG A 44 2.30 -9.47 11.96
N HIS A 45 3.04 -8.45 11.53
CA HIS A 45 4.36 -8.56 10.90
C HIS A 45 5.31 -9.55 11.60
N TYR A 46 5.46 -9.49 12.92
CA TYR A 46 6.36 -10.37 13.68
C TYR A 46 5.95 -11.84 13.61
N ARG A 47 4.65 -12.14 13.69
CA ARG A 47 4.14 -13.52 13.59
C ARG A 47 4.37 -14.06 12.18
N SER A 48 4.09 -13.27 11.16
CA SER A 48 4.32 -13.64 9.76
C SER A 48 5.80 -13.85 9.47
N ARG A 49 6.69 -13.01 10.04
CA ARG A 49 8.14 -13.16 9.90
C ARG A 49 8.64 -14.44 10.58
N MET A 50 8.17 -14.73 11.79
CA MET A 50 8.53 -15.99 12.48
C MET A 50 8.06 -17.21 11.71
N ALA A 51 6.81 -17.21 11.21
CA ALA A 51 6.30 -18.30 10.38
C ALA A 51 7.12 -18.47 9.09
N TYR A 52 7.49 -17.38 8.43
CA TYR A 52 8.37 -17.39 7.24
C TYR A 52 9.74 -18.01 7.54
N LEU A 53 10.37 -17.64 8.66
CA LEU A 53 11.68 -18.19 9.05
C LEU A 53 11.60 -19.67 9.41
N LEU A 54 10.57 -20.08 10.16
CA LEU A 54 10.40 -21.45 10.62
C LEU A 54 9.92 -22.41 9.53
N SER A 55 9.18 -21.94 8.52
CA SER A 55 8.68 -22.78 7.42
C SER A 55 9.78 -23.33 6.51
N GLY A 56 11.01 -22.82 6.61
CA GLY A 56 12.17 -23.32 5.88
C GLY A 56 11.96 -23.33 4.35
N TRP A 57 12.73 -24.17 3.67
CA TRP A 57 12.71 -24.34 2.21
C TRP A 57 11.57 -25.25 1.71
N PHE A 58 10.81 -25.86 2.65
CA PHE A 58 9.82 -26.88 2.35
C PHE A 58 8.43 -26.31 2.00
N VAL A 59 8.23 -24.98 2.12
CA VAL A 59 6.94 -24.33 1.86
C VAL A 59 7.10 -23.29 0.75
N ASP A 60 6.58 -23.60 -0.43
CA ASP A 60 6.65 -22.72 -1.61
C ASP A 60 5.76 -21.49 -1.52
N GLY A 61 4.81 -21.47 -0.60
CA GLY A 61 3.89 -20.37 -0.40
C GLY A 61 2.75 -20.73 0.55
N THR A 62 1.94 -19.75 0.89
CA THR A 62 0.77 -19.92 1.77
C THR A 62 -0.52 -19.72 0.98
N PRO A 63 -1.62 -20.40 1.35
CA PRO A 63 -2.94 -20.06 0.82
C PRO A 63 -3.24 -18.57 1.07
N ARG A 64 -3.89 -17.92 0.11
CA ARG A 64 -4.39 -16.56 0.29
C ARG A 64 -5.58 -16.60 1.24
N LEU A 65 -5.52 -15.83 2.30
CA LEU A 65 -6.66 -15.62 3.19
C LEU A 65 -7.44 -14.40 2.69
N TYR A 66 -8.70 -14.60 2.34
CA TYR A 66 -9.59 -13.52 1.95
C TYR A 66 -10.14 -12.85 3.22
N ALA A 67 -9.53 -11.73 3.57
CA ALA A 67 -10.00 -10.90 4.66
C ALA A 67 -11.17 -10.01 4.20
N GLU A 68 -11.92 -9.47 5.13
CA GLU A 68 -12.93 -8.43 4.85
C GLU A 68 -12.23 -7.08 4.60
N SER A 69 -11.60 -6.96 3.45
CA SER A 69 -10.74 -5.83 3.08
C SER A 69 -11.50 -4.65 2.45
N SER A 70 -12.83 -4.73 2.35
CA SER A 70 -13.76 -3.70 1.88
C SER A 70 -15.10 -3.86 2.59
N HIS A 71 -15.95 -2.83 2.57
CA HIS A 71 -17.35 -2.89 2.97
C HIS A 71 -18.27 -3.25 1.79
N ASP A 72 -17.75 -3.19 0.55
CA ASP A 72 -18.45 -3.62 -0.65
C ASP A 72 -18.45 -5.15 -0.74
N ARG A 73 -19.60 -5.76 -0.47
CA ARG A 73 -19.76 -7.22 -0.48
C ARG A 73 -19.67 -7.81 -1.87
N GLU A 74 -20.18 -7.12 -2.88
CA GLU A 74 -20.12 -7.56 -4.27
C GLU A 74 -18.66 -7.64 -4.73
N PHE A 75 -17.87 -6.62 -4.41
CA PHE A 75 -16.43 -6.63 -4.66
C PHE A 75 -15.71 -7.76 -3.91
N LEU A 76 -16.05 -8.04 -2.66
CA LEU A 76 -15.44 -9.15 -1.91
C LEU A 76 -15.81 -10.52 -2.48
N ASP A 77 -17.03 -10.68 -2.98
CA ASP A 77 -17.47 -11.91 -3.62
C ASP A 77 -16.79 -12.10 -4.98
N PHE A 78 -16.66 -11.04 -5.77
CA PHE A 78 -15.83 -11.03 -6.99
C PHE A 78 -14.40 -11.48 -6.71
N LEU A 79 -13.72 -10.91 -5.71
CA LEU A 79 -12.35 -11.29 -5.35
C LEU A 79 -12.20 -12.76 -4.97
N ARG A 80 -13.23 -13.35 -4.36
CA ARG A 80 -13.19 -14.74 -3.89
C ARG A 80 -13.46 -15.75 -4.98
N HIS A 81 -14.32 -15.41 -5.92
CA HIS A 81 -14.94 -16.40 -6.80
C HIS A 81 -14.74 -16.12 -8.28
N GLU A 82 -14.46 -14.88 -8.68
CA GLU A 82 -14.47 -14.46 -10.07
C GLU A 82 -13.14 -13.85 -10.55
N ASP A 83 -12.28 -13.36 -9.63
CA ASP A 83 -11.00 -12.76 -10.00
C ASP A 83 -9.97 -13.83 -10.39
N GLU A 84 -9.98 -14.21 -11.67
CA GLU A 84 -9.05 -15.19 -12.24
C GLU A 84 -7.58 -14.69 -12.25
N LEU A 85 -7.36 -13.38 -12.14
CA LEU A 85 -6.02 -12.79 -12.11
C LEU A 85 -5.39 -12.85 -10.74
N GLN A 86 -6.18 -13.06 -9.71
CA GLN A 86 -5.69 -13.15 -8.34
C GLN A 86 -5.22 -14.58 -8.02
N SER A 87 -3.93 -14.74 -7.77
CA SER A 87 -3.40 -16.03 -7.32
C SER A 87 -4.03 -16.48 -6.01
N SER A 88 -4.48 -17.72 -5.95
CA SER A 88 -5.00 -18.38 -4.73
C SER A 88 -3.92 -18.64 -3.67
N ARG A 89 -2.65 -18.48 -4.03
CA ARG A 89 -1.49 -18.66 -3.14
C ARG A 89 -0.60 -17.44 -3.17
N ILE A 90 0.01 -17.13 -2.04
CA ILE A 90 1.06 -16.13 -1.91
C ILE A 90 2.40 -16.86 -1.96
N PRO A 91 3.22 -16.66 -3.02
CA PRO A 91 4.51 -17.31 -3.13
C PRO A 91 5.46 -16.91 -1.98
N ARG A 92 6.29 -17.84 -1.53
CA ARG A 92 7.31 -17.56 -0.51
C ARG A 92 8.29 -16.46 -0.95
N SER A 93 8.64 -16.43 -2.24
CA SER A 93 9.49 -15.40 -2.83
C SER A 93 8.90 -13.99 -2.66
N TRP A 94 7.58 -13.83 -2.84
CA TRP A 94 6.90 -12.56 -2.60
C TRP A 94 6.96 -12.13 -1.14
N ILE A 95 6.74 -13.10 -0.21
CA ILE A 95 6.83 -12.82 1.23
C ILE A 95 8.25 -12.37 1.61
N GLY A 96 9.26 -13.05 1.07
CA GLY A 96 10.66 -12.67 1.25
C GLY A 96 10.96 -11.27 0.72
N ALA A 97 10.53 -10.97 -0.52
CA ALA A 97 10.69 -9.66 -1.14
C ALA A 97 10.02 -8.53 -0.32
N MET A 98 8.87 -8.80 0.28
CA MET A 98 8.19 -7.85 1.17
C MET A 98 9.02 -7.54 2.42
N PHE A 99 9.64 -8.55 3.05
CA PHE A 99 10.51 -8.32 4.20
C PHE A 99 11.81 -7.60 3.81
N ASP A 100 12.36 -7.91 2.64
CA ASP A 100 13.55 -7.25 2.10
C ASP A 100 13.27 -5.79 1.78
N TYR A 101 12.11 -5.51 1.16
CA TYR A 101 11.64 -4.15 0.93
C TYR A 101 11.54 -3.37 2.26
N GLY A 102 10.90 -3.94 3.28
CA GLY A 102 10.77 -3.27 4.58
C GLY A 102 12.12 -2.90 5.21
N ARG A 103 13.16 -3.75 5.04
CA ARG A 103 14.53 -3.45 5.48
C ARG A 103 15.18 -2.33 4.67
N ARG A 104 15.06 -2.37 3.32
CA ARG A 104 15.59 -1.30 2.44
C ARG A 104 14.90 0.03 2.73
N PHE A 105 13.56 0.01 2.86
CA PHE A 105 12.80 1.20 3.23
C PHE A 105 13.28 1.81 4.55
N ALA A 106 13.47 0.98 5.58
CA ALA A 106 13.98 1.47 6.88
C ALA A 106 15.38 2.06 6.79
N ALA A 107 16.26 1.51 5.95
CA ALA A 107 17.65 1.96 5.78
C ALA A 107 17.78 3.19 4.87
N ALA A 108 16.79 3.49 4.02
CA ALA A 108 16.86 4.61 3.08
C ALA A 108 16.98 5.96 3.80
N ALA A 109 17.69 6.90 3.18
CA ALA A 109 17.67 8.30 3.59
C ALA A 109 16.30 8.95 3.34
N PRO A 110 15.89 9.96 4.09
CA PRO A 110 14.70 10.74 3.80
C PRO A 110 14.76 11.39 2.41
N ASN A 111 13.62 11.45 1.73
CA ASN A 111 13.44 12.09 0.43
C ASN A 111 12.36 13.18 0.54
N PRO A 112 12.61 14.43 0.07
CA PRO A 112 11.67 15.53 0.19
C PRO A 112 10.53 15.49 -0.83
N ALA A 113 10.41 14.44 -1.65
CA ALA A 113 9.36 14.33 -2.65
C ALA A 113 7.97 14.57 -2.04
N PRO A 114 7.17 15.49 -2.59
CA PRO A 114 5.81 15.70 -2.14
C PRO A 114 4.93 14.55 -2.60
N LEU A 115 4.21 13.96 -1.67
CA LEU A 115 3.24 12.91 -1.98
C LEU A 115 2.05 12.96 -1.03
N THR A 116 0.92 12.43 -1.46
CA THR A 116 -0.27 12.31 -0.62
C THR A 116 -0.48 10.85 -0.23
N VAL A 117 -0.65 10.62 1.07
CA VAL A 117 -0.99 9.30 1.61
C VAL A 117 -2.45 9.30 2.02
N ILE A 118 -3.25 8.40 1.46
CA ILE A 118 -4.66 8.21 1.83
C ILE A 118 -4.78 6.85 2.52
N GLN A 119 -5.28 6.84 3.76
CA GLN A 119 -5.31 5.64 4.60
C GLN A 119 -6.67 5.46 5.27
N GLY A 120 -7.24 4.26 5.14
CA GLY A 120 -8.42 3.85 5.89
C GLY A 120 -8.07 3.44 7.33
N THR A 121 -8.81 3.93 8.31
CA THR A 121 -8.50 3.59 9.72
C THR A 121 -9.05 2.23 10.15
N GLY A 122 -9.92 1.60 9.36
CA GLY A 122 -10.40 0.23 9.51
C GLY A 122 -9.57 -0.82 8.76
N ASP A 123 -8.38 -0.45 8.26
CA ASP A 123 -7.50 -1.37 7.53
C ASP A 123 -6.86 -2.41 8.46
N ASP A 124 -7.20 -3.67 8.24
CA ASP A 124 -6.67 -4.84 8.96
C ASP A 124 -5.63 -5.63 8.13
N THR A 125 -5.26 -5.14 6.95
CA THR A 125 -4.28 -5.78 6.06
C THR A 125 -2.86 -5.27 6.35
N VAL A 126 -2.69 -3.96 6.36
CA VAL A 126 -1.41 -3.33 6.67
C VAL A 126 -1.40 -2.76 8.10
N ASP A 127 -0.23 -2.69 8.70
CA ASP A 127 -0.05 -2.04 10.00
C ASP A 127 0.05 -0.51 9.81
N TRP A 128 -1.07 0.10 9.47
CA TRP A 128 -1.11 1.52 9.13
C TRP A 128 -0.63 2.43 10.28
N LYS A 129 -0.82 2.02 11.54
CA LYS A 129 -0.34 2.76 12.72
C LYS A 129 1.18 2.82 12.81
N PHE A 130 1.85 1.81 12.28
CA PHE A 130 3.29 1.81 12.11
C PHE A 130 3.70 2.47 10.78
N ASN A 131 2.97 2.18 9.70
CA ASN A 131 3.35 2.57 8.34
C ASN A 131 3.34 4.10 8.18
N LEU A 132 2.32 4.80 8.69
CA LEU A 132 2.23 6.26 8.55
C LEU A 132 3.41 7.00 9.20
N PRO A 133 3.77 6.77 10.48
CA PRO A 133 4.96 7.39 11.05
C PRO A 133 6.26 7.03 10.30
N ALA A 134 6.39 5.79 9.84
CA ALA A 134 7.55 5.35 9.06
C ALA A 134 7.64 6.09 7.71
N ILE A 135 6.51 6.26 7.01
CA ILE A 135 6.44 7.01 5.75
C ILE A 135 6.76 8.49 5.99
N ARG A 136 6.18 9.10 7.00
CA ARG A 136 6.48 10.50 7.38
C ARG A 136 7.97 10.71 7.66
N GLY A 137 8.63 9.75 8.31
CA GLY A 137 10.07 9.78 8.56
C GLY A 137 10.92 9.71 7.27
N LYS A 138 10.40 9.10 6.19
CA LYS A 138 11.09 9.01 4.89
C LYS A 138 10.67 10.10 3.92
N PHE A 139 9.44 10.57 4.02
CA PHE A 139 8.87 11.61 3.16
C PHE A 139 8.31 12.74 4.03
N PRO A 140 9.15 13.64 4.54
CA PRO A 140 8.73 14.68 5.49
C PRO A 140 7.73 15.69 4.89
N ALA A 141 7.65 15.80 3.55
CA ALA A 141 6.69 16.64 2.84
C ALA A 141 5.36 15.91 2.53
N ALA A 142 5.21 14.64 2.96
CA ALA A 142 3.99 13.87 2.71
C ALA A 142 2.78 14.49 3.42
N LYS A 143 1.66 14.61 2.69
CA LYS A 143 0.35 14.94 3.24
C LYS A 143 -0.40 13.67 3.56
N GLU A 144 -1.03 13.60 4.74
CA GLU A 144 -1.81 12.44 5.17
C GLU A 144 -3.29 12.76 5.21
N VAL A 145 -4.10 11.89 4.60
CA VAL A 145 -5.56 11.94 4.63
C VAL A 145 -6.06 10.63 5.22
N LEU A 146 -6.73 10.70 6.37
CA LEU A 146 -7.35 9.54 6.99
C LEU A 146 -8.83 9.48 6.60
N VAL A 147 -9.28 8.28 6.20
CA VAL A 147 -10.69 7.99 5.94
C VAL A 147 -11.21 7.10 7.08
N PRO A 148 -11.96 7.69 8.04
CA PRO A 148 -12.42 6.95 9.21
C PRO A 148 -13.25 5.73 8.84
N GLY A 149 -12.88 4.55 9.37
CA GLY A 149 -13.58 3.29 9.16
C GLY A 149 -13.30 2.59 7.84
N ALA A 150 -12.82 3.27 6.78
CA ALA A 150 -12.49 2.64 5.51
C ALA A 150 -11.46 1.53 5.69
N ARG A 151 -11.63 0.43 4.95
CA ARG A 151 -10.76 -0.75 4.97
C ARG A 151 -9.64 -0.62 3.92
N HIS A 152 -9.00 -1.73 3.58
CA HIS A 152 -7.77 -1.75 2.77
C HIS A 152 -7.99 -1.41 1.29
N HIS A 153 -9.05 -1.92 0.66
CA HIS A 153 -9.32 -1.70 -0.76
C HIS A 153 -10.06 -0.37 -1.00
N LEU A 154 -9.37 0.74 -0.75
CA LEU A 154 -9.95 2.09 -0.72
C LEU A 154 -10.73 2.47 -1.98
N VAL A 155 -10.24 2.11 -3.17
CA VAL A 155 -10.90 2.43 -4.45
C VAL A 155 -12.09 1.51 -4.75
N ASN A 156 -12.17 0.39 -4.06
CA ASN A 156 -13.25 -0.60 -4.18
C ASN A 156 -14.03 -0.72 -2.86
N GLU A 157 -14.10 0.35 -2.11
CA GLU A 157 -14.95 0.45 -0.93
C GLU A 157 -16.41 0.72 -1.32
N SER A 158 -17.34 0.51 -0.37
CA SER A 158 -18.71 0.99 -0.53
C SER A 158 -18.73 2.52 -0.73
N PRO A 159 -19.75 3.08 -1.43
CA PRO A 159 -19.79 4.50 -1.79
C PRO A 159 -19.53 5.46 -0.62
N GLU A 160 -20.02 5.13 0.57
CA GLU A 160 -19.83 5.91 1.79
C GLU A 160 -18.34 6.18 2.09
N PHE A 161 -17.49 5.17 1.94
CA PHE A 161 -16.05 5.26 2.21
C PHE A 161 -15.25 5.62 0.94
N ARG A 162 -15.70 5.16 -0.21
CA ARG A 162 -15.04 5.37 -1.49
C ARG A 162 -15.06 6.83 -1.94
N ASP A 163 -16.20 7.51 -1.79
CA ASP A 163 -16.35 8.89 -2.25
C ASP A 163 -15.40 9.86 -1.53
N PRO A 164 -15.18 9.79 -0.20
CA PRO A 164 -14.11 10.52 0.46
C PRO A 164 -12.71 10.24 -0.08
N VAL A 165 -12.40 8.98 -0.43
CA VAL A 165 -11.10 8.62 -1.03
C VAL A 165 -10.90 9.30 -2.37
N PHE A 166 -11.90 9.25 -3.28
CA PHE A 166 -11.78 9.89 -4.59
C PHE A 166 -11.75 11.41 -4.50
N ARG A 167 -12.45 12.03 -3.55
CA ARG A 167 -12.30 13.48 -3.29
C ARG A 167 -10.88 13.82 -2.86
N ALA A 168 -10.34 13.12 -1.87
CA ALA A 168 -8.97 13.33 -1.40
C ALA A 168 -7.95 13.12 -2.53
N LEU A 169 -8.17 12.12 -3.38
CA LEU A 169 -7.33 11.86 -4.55
C LEU A 169 -7.41 13.03 -5.55
N ALA A 170 -8.61 13.47 -5.92
CA ALA A 170 -8.81 14.60 -6.82
C ALA A 170 -8.17 15.89 -6.29
N ASP A 171 -8.35 16.18 -5.00
CA ASP A 171 -7.74 17.35 -4.35
C ASP A 171 -6.21 17.29 -4.38
N SER A 172 -5.64 16.09 -4.17
CA SER A 172 -4.19 15.90 -4.21
C SER A 172 -3.59 16.10 -5.58
N LEU A 173 -4.35 15.79 -6.63
CA LEU A 173 -3.91 15.92 -8.02
C LEU A 173 -4.19 17.32 -8.58
N SER A 174 -5.17 18.04 -8.04
CA SER A 174 -5.51 19.40 -8.46
C SER A 174 -4.66 20.48 -7.78
N GLY A 175 -4.14 20.22 -6.59
CA GLY A 175 -3.34 21.16 -5.80
C GLY A 175 -1.88 21.30 -6.24
N SER A 176 -1.48 20.66 -7.34
CA SER A 176 -0.12 20.69 -7.91
C SER A 176 0.02 21.73 -9.03
N MET A 177 -0.98 22.59 -9.23
CA MET A 177 -0.93 23.71 -10.18
C MET A 177 -0.60 25.02 -9.47
#